data_46404b38638415097b40519ad83977fb
#
_entry.id   46404b38638415097b40519ad83977fb
#
_cell.length_a   1.000
_cell.length_b   1.000
_cell.length_c   1.000
_cell.angle_alpha   90.00
_cell.angle_beta   90.00
_cell.angle_gamma   90.00
#
_symmetry.space_group_name_H-M   'P 1'
#
loop_
_entity.id
_entity.type
_entity.pdbx_description
1 polymer ?
#
loop_
_entity_poly.entity_id
_entity_poly.type
_entity_poly.pdbx_seq_one_letter_code
_entity_poly.pdbx_strand_id
1 'polypeptide(L)'
;DIEISEDVRRIIDTRTFQRLRYIQQLATSHYAFPSATHTRFSHSLGAHHLATRLIGRLRELYPDAISDEDARLVPIAALLHDVGHPPFSHMFETPEVFATFRGHEEWGRLLMQDEECDLSGVLTELLGDSVDRLLAIMDGSVEPRFLSEIISSQLDVDRLDYLKRDQFGTGADVGSIDLDRILRSLRISDEGGLVVRRDRVEVVEGYLVTRWHMYQLVYFHKLNMLTQAYYVRSLARARHLHEHEDLRLSLRMRDMLSNRELTPLRYSQLTDAFVIADVFAWADLADPVLSGYATRLASRDGFHKRVRLPEHTLEQADKLLEPLSVLVSEAGFDAQHDLIHARMRKEGYLPYVGGILLDDGSDILASSPMIKSISGEFSNTMFFVPESIRAEAEQLAAQLIQQ
;
A
#
# COMPACT_ATOMS: atom_id res chain seq x y z
N ASP A 1 14.56 -18.54 -9.28
CA ASP A 1 14.77 -18.97 -7.88
C ASP A 1 15.38 -17.80 -7.11
N ILE A 2 15.04 -17.66 -5.83
CA ILE A 2 15.62 -16.69 -4.90
C ILE A 2 16.55 -17.47 -3.97
N GLU A 3 17.83 -17.08 -3.95
CA GLU A 3 18.79 -17.63 -2.99
C GLU A 3 18.61 -16.93 -1.65
N ILE A 4 18.56 -17.72 -0.57
CA ILE A 4 18.33 -17.25 0.79
C ILE A 4 19.46 -17.80 1.67
N SER A 5 20.18 -16.90 2.35
CA SER A 5 21.18 -17.28 3.35
C SER A 5 20.52 -17.91 4.61
N GLU A 6 21.29 -18.61 5.41
CA GLU A 6 20.80 -19.17 6.67
C GLU A 6 20.29 -18.09 7.63
N ASP A 7 20.96 -16.94 7.71
CA ASP A 7 20.52 -15.81 8.54
C ASP A 7 19.15 -15.27 8.08
N VAL A 8 18.99 -15.09 6.76
CA VAL A 8 17.72 -14.62 6.17
C VAL A 8 16.62 -15.66 6.39
N ARG A 9 16.94 -16.96 6.28
CA ARG A 9 15.99 -18.03 6.57
C ARG A 9 15.48 -17.96 8.03
N ARG A 10 16.36 -17.74 9.01
CA ARG A 10 15.98 -17.58 10.42
C ARG A 10 15.05 -16.41 10.66
N ILE A 11 15.26 -15.27 9.97
CA ILE A 11 14.36 -14.11 10.01
C ILE A 11 13.00 -14.49 9.42
N ILE A 12 12.98 -15.12 8.26
CA ILE A 12 11.76 -15.54 7.57
C ILE A 12 10.94 -16.53 8.42
N ASP A 13 11.60 -17.43 9.15
CA ASP A 13 10.94 -18.46 9.94
C ASP A 13 10.29 -17.91 11.24
N THR A 14 10.48 -16.64 11.59
CA THR A 14 9.78 -16.02 12.72
C THR A 14 8.27 -15.91 12.46
N ARG A 15 7.44 -16.06 13.50
CA ARG A 15 5.98 -15.91 13.41
C ARG A 15 5.60 -14.50 12.93
N THR A 16 6.33 -13.50 13.39
CA THR A 16 6.15 -12.10 13.02
C THR A 16 6.29 -11.91 11.52
N PHE A 17 7.30 -12.50 10.88
CA PHE A 17 7.48 -12.43 9.43
C PHE A 17 6.51 -13.36 8.69
N GLN A 18 6.26 -14.58 9.16
CA GLN A 18 5.31 -15.53 8.55
C GLN A 18 3.88 -14.98 8.47
N ARG A 19 3.50 -14.07 9.36
CA ARG A 19 2.23 -13.34 9.31
C ARG A 19 1.97 -12.69 7.95
N LEU A 20 3.01 -12.20 7.27
CA LEU A 20 2.90 -11.55 5.95
C LEU A 20 2.30 -12.46 4.86
N ARG A 21 2.29 -13.78 5.04
CA ARG A 21 1.58 -14.72 4.15
C ARG A 21 0.07 -14.54 4.15
N TYR A 22 -0.44 -13.92 5.21
CA TYR A 22 -1.87 -13.71 5.44
C TYR A 22 -2.25 -12.23 5.35
N ILE A 23 -1.40 -11.42 4.71
CA ILE A 23 -1.67 -10.01 4.38
C ILE A 23 -1.51 -9.85 2.87
N GLN A 24 -2.62 -9.56 2.19
CA GLN A 24 -2.62 -9.35 0.75
C GLN A 24 -1.96 -8.01 0.38
N GLN A 25 -1.11 -8.04 -0.64
CA GLN A 25 -0.41 -6.85 -1.15
C GLN A 25 -1.40 -5.77 -1.63
N LEU A 26 -2.41 -6.20 -2.37
CA LEU A 26 -3.40 -5.32 -3.00
C LEU A 26 -4.75 -5.34 -2.28
N ALA A 27 -4.77 -5.62 -0.98
CA ALA A 27 -5.97 -5.60 -0.16
C ALA A 27 -7.18 -6.31 -0.83
N THR A 28 -8.20 -5.56 -1.25
CA THR A 28 -9.44 -6.10 -1.82
C THR A 28 -9.42 -6.21 -3.35
N SER A 29 -8.28 -6.01 -4.00
CA SER A 29 -8.20 -5.96 -5.47
C SER A 29 -8.63 -7.26 -6.16
N HIS A 30 -8.64 -8.39 -5.45
CA HIS A 30 -9.16 -9.68 -5.96
C HIS A 30 -10.66 -9.62 -6.32
N TYR A 31 -11.43 -8.66 -5.83
CA TYR A 31 -12.82 -8.43 -6.28
C TYR A 31 -12.90 -7.94 -7.73
N ALA A 32 -11.86 -7.23 -8.20
CA ALA A 32 -11.76 -6.73 -9.58
C ALA A 32 -10.85 -7.62 -10.44
N PHE A 33 -9.76 -8.10 -9.86
CA PHE A 33 -8.71 -8.90 -10.49
C PHE A 33 -8.56 -10.22 -9.73
N PRO A 34 -9.29 -11.28 -10.09
CA PRO A 34 -9.39 -12.49 -9.27
C PRO A 34 -8.07 -13.18 -8.92
N SER A 35 -7.04 -13.03 -9.75
CA SER A 35 -5.69 -13.57 -9.51
C SER A 35 -4.77 -12.66 -8.69
N ALA A 36 -5.23 -11.46 -8.29
CA ALA A 36 -4.47 -10.53 -7.44
C ALA A 36 -4.54 -10.95 -5.96
N THR A 37 -4.02 -12.13 -5.66
CA THR A 37 -4.02 -12.77 -4.32
C THR A 37 -2.63 -12.93 -3.73
N HIS A 38 -1.62 -12.33 -4.35
CA HIS A 38 -0.26 -12.36 -3.84
C HIS A 38 -0.14 -11.54 -2.55
N THR A 39 0.76 -11.97 -1.69
CA THR A 39 0.88 -11.49 -0.32
C THR A 39 2.14 -10.65 -0.13
N ARG A 40 2.17 -9.86 0.94
CA ARG A 40 3.38 -9.11 1.34
C ARG A 40 4.57 -10.03 1.60
N PHE A 41 4.35 -11.27 2.03
CA PHE A 41 5.42 -12.25 2.14
C PHE A 41 6.18 -12.47 0.82
N SER A 42 5.46 -12.67 -0.27
CA SER A 42 6.08 -12.88 -1.58
C SER A 42 6.77 -11.63 -2.13
N HIS A 43 6.20 -10.46 -1.83
CA HIS A 43 6.79 -9.16 -2.15
C HIS A 43 8.09 -8.92 -1.36
N SER A 44 8.09 -9.09 -0.04
CA SER A 44 9.30 -8.92 0.80
C SER A 44 10.47 -9.79 0.32
N LEU A 45 10.20 -11.04 -0.10
CA LEU A 45 11.22 -11.89 -0.71
C LEU A 45 11.74 -11.34 -2.05
N GLY A 46 10.86 -10.76 -2.85
CA GLY A 46 11.24 -10.13 -4.12
C GLY A 46 12.08 -8.86 -3.91
N ALA A 47 11.67 -7.99 -2.99
CA ALA A 47 12.42 -6.79 -2.62
C ALA A 47 13.82 -7.15 -2.08
N HIS A 48 13.91 -8.16 -1.20
CA HIS A 48 15.18 -8.71 -0.74
C HIS A 48 16.08 -9.18 -1.90
N HIS A 49 15.52 -9.93 -2.84
CA HIS A 49 16.26 -10.42 -4.00
C HIS A 49 16.79 -9.28 -4.87
N LEU A 50 15.98 -8.28 -5.15
CA LEU A 50 16.40 -7.12 -5.94
C LEU A 50 17.46 -6.29 -5.20
N ALA A 51 17.32 -6.10 -3.88
CA ALA A 51 18.30 -5.42 -3.04
C ALA A 51 19.65 -6.16 -3.04
N THR A 52 19.64 -7.49 -2.91
CA THR A 52 20.85 -8.32 -2.99
C THR A 52 21.57 -8.14 -4.32
N ARG A 53 20.83 -8.14 -5.42
CA ARG A 53 21.39 -7.94 -6.76
C ARG A 53 21.96 -6.54 -6.95
N LEU A 54 21.23 -5.52 -6.48
CA LEU A 54 21.65 -4.13 -6.64
C LEU A 54 22.87 -3.81 -5.80
N ILE A 55 22.87 -4.15 -4.49
CA ILE A 55 24.00 -3.87 -3.59
C ILE A 55 25.24 -4.63 -4.02
N GLY A 56 25.12 -5.90 -4.46
CA GLY A 56 26.24 -6.68 -4.99
C GLY A 56 26.86 -6.03 -6.23
N ARG A 57 26.03 -5.56 -7.16
CA ARG A 57 26.49 -4.83 -8.33
C ARG A 57 27.14 -3.49 -8.00
N LEU A 58 26.56 -2.71 -7.09
CA LEU A 58 27.16 -1.44 -6.68
C LEU A 58 28.50 -1.66 -5.99
N ARG A 59 28.64 -2.73 -5.20
CA ARG A 59 29.90 -3.11 -4.57
C ARG A 59 30.99 -3.50 -5.58
N GLU A 60 30.64 -4.18 -6.67
CA GLU A 60 31.57 -4.45 -7.76
C GLU A 60 32.08 -3.16 -8.43
N LEU A 61 31.24 -2.13 -8.55
CA LEU A 61 31.59 -0.86 -9.18
C LEU A 61 32.31 0.10 -8.21
N TYR A 62 31.99 0.02 -6.93
CA TYR A 62 32.44 0.92 -5.86
C TYR A 62 32.90 0.14 -4.64
N PRO A 63 33.99 -0.65 -4.72
CA PRO A 63 34.40 -1.58 -3.66
C PRO A 63 34.70 -0.90 -2.32
N ASP A 64 35.18 0.35 -2.38
CA ASP A 64 35.53 1.12 -1.18
C ASP A 64 34.33 1.88 -0.56
N ALA A 65 33.20 1.97 -1.25
CA ALA A 65 32.02 2.72 -0.79
C ALA A 65 31.03 1.85 0.01
N ILE A 66 31.14 0.53 -0.01
CA ILE A 66 30.19 -0.40 0.59
C ILE A 66 30.92 -1.39 1.49
N SER A 67 30.67 -1.28 2.79
CA SER A 67 31.21 -2.20 3.78
C SER A 67 30.58 -3.60 3.67
N ASP A 68 31.23 -4.61 4.24
CA ASP A 68 30.66 -5.96 4.35
C ASP A 68 29.36 -5.95 5.16
N GLU A 69 29.32 -5.10 6.18
CA GLU A 69 28.14 -4.89 7.02
C GLU A 69 26.98 -4.35 6.21
N ASP A 70 27.17 -3.26 5.46
CA ASP A 70 26.12 -2.64 4.62
C ASP A 70 25.63 -3.59 3.54
N ALA A 71 26.54 -4.32 2.91
CA ALA A 71 26.19 -5.32 1.90
C ALA A 71 25.30 -6.44 2.46
N ARG A 72 25.43 -6.76 3.77
CA ARG A 72 24.59 -7.71 4.49
C ARG A 72 23.27 -7.08 4.94
N LEU A 73 23.29 -5.85 5.48
CA LEU A 73 22.13 -5.21 6.10
C LEU A 73 21.10 -4.69 5.08
N VAL A 74 21.51 -4.12 3.94
CA VAL A 74 20.58 -3.55 2.95
C VAL A 74 19.56 -4.57 2.44
N PRO A 75 19.95 -5.81 2.05
CA PRO A 75 18.96 -6.84 1.68
C PRO A 75 18.05 -7.25 2.83
N ILE A 76 18.53 -7.27 4.08
CA ILE A 76 17.72 -7.57 5.26
C ILE A 76 16.72 -6.43 5.52
N ALA A 77 17.13 -5.18 5.38
CA ALA A 77 16.26 -4.03 5.48
C ALA A 77 15.16 -4.07 4.41
N ALA A 78 15.50 -4.40 3.16
CA ALA A 78 14.51 -4.61 2.10
C ALA A 78 13.57 -5.81 2.35
N LEU A 79 14.01 -6.86 3.06
CA LEU A 79 13.15 -7.95 3.49
C LEU A 79 12.11 -7.48 4.52
N LEU A 80 12.51 -6.62 5.44
CA LEU A 80 11.76 -6.25 6.64
C LEU A 80 10.95 -4.95 6.51
N HIS A 81 11.12 -4.17 5.44
CA HIS A 81 10.51 -2.84 5.30
C HIS A 81 8.99 -2.86 5.48
N ASP A 82 8.35 -3.94 5.06
CA ASP A 82 6.89 -4.14 5.08
C ASP A 82 6.37 -4.95 6.29
N VAL A 83 7.25 -5.37 7.22
CA VAL A 83 6.86 -6.27 8.31
C VAL A 83 5.78 -5.70 9.23
N GLY A 84 5.67 -4.39 9.31
CA GLY A 84 4.69 -3.68 10.14
C GLY A 84 3.34 -3.43 9.48
N HIS A 85 3.08 -3.84 8.26
CA HIS A 85 1.78 -3.60 7.63
C HIS A 85 0.61 -4.22 8.37
N PRO A 86 -0.53 -3.48 8.51
CA PRO A 86 -1.76 -4.02 9.08
C PRO A 86 -2.46 -4.98 8.13
N PRO A 87 -3.50 -5.68 8.59
CA PRO A 87 -4.43 -6.37 7.70
C PRO A 87 -4.90 -5.45 6.57
N PHE A 88 -5.04 -6.00 5.36
CA PHE A 88 -5.40 -5.24 4.15
C PHE A 88 -4.47 -4.05 3.82
N SER A 89 -3.24 -4.07 4.35
CA SER A 89 -2.20 -3.10 3.98
C SER A 89 -2.64 -1.65 4.22
N HIS A 90 -2.29 -0.72 3.35
CA HIS A 90 -2.63 0.70 3.46
C HIS A 90 -4.13 1.01 3.60
N MET A 91 -5.02 0.09 3.23
CA MET A 91 -6.47 0.29 3.40
C MET A 91 -6.86 0.50 4.87
N PHE A 92 -6.17 -0.18 5.78
CA PHE A 92 -6.44 -0.08 7.21
C PHE A 92 -5.47 0.85 7.97
N GLU A 93 -4.57 1.52 7.29
CA GLU A 93 -3.75 2.58 7.89
C GLU A 93 -4.58 3.86 8.08
N THR A 94 -5.57 3.79 8.95
CA THR A 94 -6.48 4.90 9.23
C THR A 94 -6.97 4.88 10.69
N PRO A 95 -7.16 6.05 11.31
CA PRO A 95 -7.74 6.15 12.66
C PRO A 95 -9.17 5.58 12.75
N GLU A 96 -9.86 5.45 11.61
CA GLU A 96 -11.21 4.87 11.56
C GLU A 96 -11.20 3.37 11.87
N VAL A 97 -10.09 2.68 11.65
CA VAL A 97 -9.95 1.23 11.91
C VAL A 97 -9.28 0.95 13.26
N PHE A 98 -8.18 1.62 13.57
CA PHE A 98 -7.46 1.36 14.81
C PHE A 98 -7.83 2.33 15.94
N ALA A 99 -8.03 1.82 17.14
CA ALA A 99 -8.27 2.65 18.33
C ALA A 99 -7.07 3.54 18.67
N THR A 100 -5.86 3.05 18.39
CA THR A 100 -4.60 3.83 18.40
C THR A 100 -3.94 3.66 17.06
N PHE A 101 -3.93 4.74 16.28
CA PHE A 101 -3.33 4.75 14.95
C PHE A 101 -1.80 4.89 15.03
N ARG A 102 -1.12 4.02 14.28
CA ARG A 102 0.31 4.09 13.97
C ARG A 102 0.53 3.62 12.54
N GLY A 103 1.46 4.24 11.83
CA GLY A 103 1.86 3.80 10.50
C GLY A 103 2.61 2.46 10.50
N HIS A 104 2.66 1.79 9.37
CA HIS A 104 3.34 0.50 9.24
C HIS A 104 4.84 0.59 9.55
N GLU A 105 5.51 1.70 9.24
CA GLU A 105 6.92 1.91 9.55
C GLU A 105 7.16 1.92 11.06
N GLU A 106 6.28 2.61 11.83
CA GLU A 106 6.34 2.63 13.29
C GLU A 106 6.07 1.22 13.87
N TRP A 107 5.04 0.53 13.37
CA TRP A 107 4.77 -0.85 13.78
C TRP A 107 5.92 -1.78 13.43
N GLY A 108 6.51 -1.65 12.24
CA GLY A 108 7.69 -2.41 11.83
C GLY A 108 8.84 -2.25 12.82
N ARG A 109 9.15 -1.01 13.18
CA ARG A 109 10.19 -0.70 14.18
C ARG A 109 9.89 -1.33 15.54
N LEU A 110 8.66 -1.20 16.03
CA LEU A 110 8.24 -1.80 17.30
C LEU A 110 8.35 -3.34 17.28
N LEU A 111 7.94 -4.00 16.19
CA LEU A 111 8.04 -5.46 16.05
C LEU A 111 9.50 -5.96 16.03
N MET A 112 10.43 -5.15 15.54
CA MET A 112 11.86 -5.47 15.51
C MET A 112 12.59 -5.19 16.83
N GLN A 113 12.00 -4.37 17.72
CA GLN A 113 12.64 -3.95 18.98
C GLN A 113 11.98 -4.55 20.24
N ASP A 114 10.72 -4.96 20.16
CA ASP A 114 9.97 -5.49 21.32
C ASP A 114 10.43 -6.92 21.66
N GLU A 115 10.93 -7.11 22.88
CA GLU A 115 11.48 -8.40 23.36
C GLU A 115 10.44 -9.53 23.41
N GLU A 116 9.13 -9.22 23.44
CA GLU A 116 8.07 -10.23 23.36
C GLU A 116 7.87 -10.77 21.94
N CYS A 117 8.38 -10.07 20.91
CA CYS A 117 8.31 -10.48 19.52
C CYS A 117 9.50 -11.37 19.16
N ASP A 118 9.22 -12.53 18.56
CA ASP A 118 10.24 -13.50 18.14
C ASP A 118 11.24 -12.93 17.11
N LEU A 119 10.80 -11.98 16.29
CA LEU A 119 11.65 -11.30 15.32
C LEU A 119 12.78 -10.50 16.01
N SER A 120 12.47 -9.77 17.08
CA SER A 120 13.44 -8.98 17.84
C SER A 120 14.56 -9.86 18.38
N GLY A 121 14.21 -11.01 18.99
CA GLY A 121 15.19 -11.97 19.52
C GLY A 121 16.13 -12.52 18.43
N VAL A 122 15.58 -12.88 17.26
CA VAL A 122 16.36 -13.37 16.13
C VAL A 122 17.29 -12.28 15.57
N LEU A 123 16.81 -11.06 15.42
CA LEU A 123 17.63 -9.93 14.93
C LEU A 123 18.77 -9.61 15.89
N THR A 124 18.50 -9.59 17.20
CA THR A 124 19.53 -9.35 18.22
C THR A 124 20.61 -10.44 18.20
N GLU A 125 20.22 -11.71 18.07
CA GLU A 125 21.17 -12.82 17.99
C GLU A 125 22.04 -12.77 16.73
N LEU A 126 21.44 -12.41 15.57
CA LEU A 126 22.15 -12.44 14.28
C LEU A 126 22.99 -11.20 14.03
N LEU A 127 22.54 -10.04 14.50
CA LEU A 127 23.10 -8.74 14.12
C LEU A 127 23.77 -8.01 15.30
N GLY A 128 23.41 -8.32 16.55
CA GLY A 128 23.96 -7.62 17.72
C GLY A 128 23.79 -6.11 17.61
N ASP A 129 24.90 -5.37 17.76
CA ASP A 129 24.92 -3.90 17.67
C ASP A 129 24.54 -3.35 16.29
N SER A 130 24.58 -4.17 15.23
CA SER A 130 24.19 -3.77 13.88
C SER A 130 22.68 -3.58 13.70
N VAL A 131 21.84 -3.93 14.68
CA VAL A 131 20.39 -3.68 14.65
C VAL A 131 20.10 -2.19 14.53
N ASP A 132 20.81 -1.33 15.22
CA ASP A 132 20.63 0.12 15.14
C ASP A 132 20.94 0.65 13.73
N ARG A 133 22.00 0.11 13.08
CA ARG A 133 22.33 0.46 11.71
C ARG A 133 21.28 -0.05 10.72
N LEU A 134 20.73 -1.25 10.92
CA LEU A 134 19.61 -1.77 10.14
C LEU A 134 18.41 -0.82 10.20
N LEU A 135 18.03 -0.38 11.40
CA LEU A 135 16.92 0.55 11.60
C LEU A 135 17.20 1.92 10.96
N ALA A 136 18.44 2.43 11.05
CA ALA A 136 18.86 3.66 10.40
C ALA A 136 18.80 3.58 8.86
N ILE A 137 19.11 2.41 8.28
CA ILE A 137 18.92 2.17 6.83
C ILE A 137 17.44 2.24 6.46
N MET A 138 16.55 1.66 7.28
CA MET A 138 15.12 1.61 7.02
C MET A 138 14.43 2.98 7.18
N ASP A 139 14.84 3.78 8.16
CA ASP A 139 14.24 5.10 8.43
C ASP A 139 14.91 6.27 7.68
N GLY A 140 15.97 5.98 6.89
CA GLY A 140 16.65 6.97 6.06
C GLY A 140 17.63 7.86 6.82
N SER A 141 17.95 7.55 8.07
CA SER A 141 18.91 8.34 8.89
C SER A 141 20.38 7.91 8.72
N VAL A 142 20.65 6.93 7.84
CA VAL A 142 22.00 6.41 7.57
C VAL A 142 22.76 7.23 6.54
N GLU A 143 24.07 7.30 6.73
CA GLU A 143 24.99 7.76 5.68
C GLU A 143 25.93 6.62 5.25
N PRO A 144 26.26 6.51 3.97
CA PRO A 144 25.76 7.33 2.85
C PRO A 144 24.31 7.01 2.49
N ARG A 145 23.58 8.02 2.02
CA ARG A 145 22.10 7.94 1.83
C ARG A 145 21.66 6.91 0.78
N PHE A 146 22.51 6.52 -0.19
CA PHE A 146 22.12 5.51 -1.19
C PHE A 146 21.71 4.18 -0.54
N LEU A 147 22.18 3.87 0.68
CA LEU A 147 21.82 2.64 1.39
C LEU A 147 20.33 2.58 1.69
N SER A 148 19.75 3.69 2.13
CA SER A 148 18.30 3.81 2.33
C SER A 148 17.54 4.04 1.02
N GLU A 149 18.11 4.79 0.07
CA GLU A 149 17.49 5.07 -1.23
C GLU A 149 17.30 3.80 -2.10
N ILE A 150 18.09 2.75 -1.87
CA ILE A 150 17.86 1.43 -2.47
C ILE A 150 16.48 0.87 -2.09
N ILE A 151 16.01 1.16 -0.85
CA ILE A 151 14.79 0.59 -0.27
C ILE A 151 13.61 1.56 -0.41
N SER A 152 13.85 2.84 -0.20
CA SER A 152 12.82 3.88 -0.19
C SER A 152 13.28 5.13 -0.95
N SER A 153 12.89 5.23 -2.22
CA SER A 153 13.13 6.38 -3.10
C SER A 153 12.07 6.45 -4.20
N GLN A 154 12.25 7.26 -5.25
CA GLN A 154 11.36 7.24 -6.42
C GLN A 154 11.65 6.07 -7.38
N LEU A 155 12.82 5.45 -7.25
CA LEU A 155 13.25 4.31 -8.05
C LEU A 155 14.01 3.32 -7.16
N ASP A 156 13.29 2.60 -6.35
CA ASP A 156 13.77 1.66 -5.34
C ASP A 156 13.36 0.21 -5.61
N VAL A 157 13.90 -0.72 -4.86
CA VAL A 157 13.63 -2.16 -5.02
C VAL A 157 12.21 -2.55 -4.58
N ASP A 158 11.61 -1.81 -3.65
CA ASP A 158 10.22 -1.97 -3.23
C ASP A 158 9.30 -1.75 -4.44
N ARG A 159 9.37 -0.57 -5.06
CA ARG A 159 8.55 -0.22 -6.23
C ARG A 159 8.81 -1.12 -7.42
N LEU A 160 10.06 -1.49 -7.65
CA LEU A 160 10.43 -2.37 -8.74
C LEU A 160 9.85 -3.77 -8.58
N ASP A 161 9.83 -4.33 -7.35
CA ASP A 161 9.21 -5.64 -7.12
C ASP A 161 7.68 -5.54 -7.20
N TYR A 162 7.04 -4.62 -6.42
CA TYR A 162 5.59 -4.64 -6.37
C TYR A 162 4.95 -4.31 -7.72
N LEU A 163 5.46 -3.36 -8.50
CA LEU A 163 4.90 -3.07 -9.81
C LEU A 163 4.93 -4.27 -10.75
N LYS A 164 6.03 -5.01 -10.75
CA LYS A 164 6.16 -6.22 -11.57
C LYS A 164 5.26 -7.35 -11.09
N ARG A 165 5.18 -7.52 -9.77
CA ARG A 165 4.36 -8.53 -9.11
C ARG A 165 2.87 -8.23 -9.26
N ASP A 166 2.47 -6.99 -9.12
CA ASP A 166 1.09 -6.53 -9.28
C ASP A 166 0.62 -6.68 -10.73
N GLN A 167 1.46 -6.34 -11.72
CA GLN A 167 1.16 -6.61 -13.13
C GLN A 167 0.88 -8.11 -13.35
N PHE A 168 1.75 -8.97 -12.83
CA PHE A 168 1.59 -10.41 -12.96
C PHE A 168 0.30 -10.90 -12.24
N GLY A 169 0.08 -10.46 -10.99
CA GLY A 169 -1.06 -10.87 -10.19
C GLY A 169 -2.40 -10.36 -10.73
N THR A 170 -2.45 -9.16 -11.28
CA THR A 170 -3.67 -8.57 -11.85
C THR A 170 -3.92 -8.95 -13.31
N GLY A 171 -2.87 -9.36 -14.02
CA GLY A 171 -2.91 -9.55 -15.47
C GLY A 171 -2.98 -8.23 -16.25
N ALA A 172 -2.66 -7.09 -15.61
CA ALA A 172 -2.66 -5.80 -16.27
C ALA A 172 -1.44 -5.65 -17.20
N ASP A 173 -1.68 -5.66 -18.49
CA ASP A 173 -0.65 -5.42 -19.51
C ASP A 173 -0.52 -3.91 -19.80
N VAL A 174 0.22 -3.23 -18.94
CA VAL A 174 0.36 -1.76 -18.95
C VAL A 174 1.78 -1.29 -19.31
N GLY A 175 2.57 -2.17 -19.88
CA GLY A 175 3.96 -1.93 -20.26
C GLY A 175 4.93 -2.89 -19.56
N SER A 176 6.18 -2.84 -19.96
CA SER A 176 7.22 -3.73 -19.44
C SER A 176 8.25 -2.97 -18.61
N ILE A 177 8.50 -3.47 -17.41
CA ILE A 177 9.61 -3.01 -16.56
C ILE A 177 10.78 -3.97 -16.77
N ASP A 178 11.86 -3.47 -17.36
CA ASP A 178 13.11 -4.22 -17.54
C ASP A 178 13.99 -4.04 -16.29
N LEU A 179 13.77 -4.91 -15.29
CA LEU A 179 14.49 -4.87 -14.03
C LEU A 179 16.02 -4.91 -14.22
N ASP A 180 16.50 -5.75 -15.12
CA ASP A 180 17.95 -5.90 -15.35
C ASP A 180 18.58 -4.62 -15.89
N ARG A 181 17.92 -3.96 -16.82
CA ARG A 181 18.39 -2.68 -17.35
C ARG A 181 18.32 -1.57 -16.31
N ILE A 182 17.26 -1.52 -15.52
CA ILE A 182 17.14 -0.54 -14.42
C ILE A 182 18.27 -0.73 -13.42
N LEU A 183 18.46 -1.93 -12.87
CA LEU A 183 19.52 -2.21 -11.90
C LEU A 183 20.92 -1.88 -12.47
N ARG A 184 21.13 -2.12 -13.78
CA ARG A 184 22.39 -1.77 -14.45
C ARG A 184 22.56 -0.27 -14.70
N SER A 185 21.50 0.52 -14.67
CA SER A 185 21.55 1.97 -14.88
C SER A 185 21.90 2.74 -13.61
N LEU A 186 21.70 2.15 -12.44
CA LEU A 186 21.91 2.80 -11.14
C LEU A 186 23.41 2.93 -10.80
N ARG A 187 23.76 4.06 -10.19
CA ARG A 187 25.10 4.45 -9.75
C ARG A 187 25.06 5.15 -8.40
N ILE A 188 26.20 5.23 -7.73
CA ILE A 188 26.41 6.08 -6.55
C ILE A 188 27.01 7.39 -7.04
N SER A 189 26.43 8.52 -6.65
CA SER A 189 26.99 9.85 -6.92
C SER A 189 28.11 10.19 -5.94
N ASP A 190 28.92 11.20 -6.29
CA ASP A 190 29.96 11.72 -5.39
C ASP A 190 29.40 12.24 -4.07
N GLU A 191 28.12 12.61 -4.03
CA GLU A 191 27.39 13.08 -2.85
C GLU A 191 26.76 11.94 -2.03
N GLY A 192 27.03 10.68 -2.36
CA GLY A 192 26.56 9.50 -1.64
C GLY A 192 25.09 9.15 -1.85
N GLY A 193 24.46 9.65 -2.92
CA GLY A 193 23.08 9.32 -3.30
C GLY A 193 23.02 8.33 -4.46
N LEU A 194 21.83 7.73 -4.66
CA LEU A 194 21.54 6.86 -5.81
C LEU A 194 21.17 7.72 -7.02
N VAL A 195 21.83 7.48 -8.17
CA VAL A 195 21.57 8.21 -9.41
C VAL A 195 21.44 7.27 -10.60
N VAL A 196 20.82 7.74 -11.67
CA VAL A 196 20.63 7.01 -12.92
C VAL A 196 21.64 7.54 -13.96
N ARG A 197 22.25 6.65 -14.70
CA ARG A 197 23.05 7.02 -15.87
C ARG A 197 22.21 7.79 -16.89
N ARG A 198 22.71 8.93 -17.34
CA ARG A 198 22.03 9.77 -18.34
C ARG A 198 21.77 9.08 -19.67
N ASP A 199 22.65 8.16 -20.08
CA ASP A 199 22.49 7.36 -21.31
C ASP A 199 21.45 6.22 -21.15
N ARG A 200 20.66 6.22 -20.07
CA ARG A 200 19.65 5.21 -19.72
C ARG A 200 18.30 5.78 -19.29
N VAL A 201 18.04 7.04 -19.59
CA VAL A 201 16.79 7.75 -19.23
C VAL A 201 15.55 7.01 -19.75
N GLU A 202 15.62 6.45 -20.96
CA GLU A 202 14.50 5.74 -21.59
C GLU A 202 14.03 4.50 -20.81
N VAL A 203 14.91 3.87 -20.03
CA VAL A 203 14.55 2.71 -19.20
C VAL A 203 13.70 3.14 -18.01
N VAL A 204 14.04 4.29 -17.42
CA VAL A 204 13.30 4.87 -16.29
C VAL A 204 11.99 5.51 -16.77
N GLU A 205 11.94 6.07 -17.97
CA GLU A 205 10.69 6.53 -18.60
C GLU A 205 9.68 5.38 -18.67
N GLY A 206 10.09 4.22 -19.17
CA GLY A 206 9.23 3.03 -19.25
C GLY A 206 8.69 2.60 -17.88
N TYR A 207 9.52 2.65 -16.84
CA TYR A 207 9.12 2.39 -15.47
C TYR A 207 8.07 3.40 -14.95
N LEU A 208 8.30 4.69 -15.11
CA LEU A 208 7.39 5.75 -14.62
C LEU A 208 6.05 5.74 -15.35
N VAL A 209 6.04 5.48 -16.66
CA VAL A 209 4.81 5.31 -17.46
C VAL A 209 4.03 4.08 -17.01
N THR A 210 4.70 2.96 -16.80
CA THR A 210 4.08 1.73 -16.29
C THR A 210 3.47 1.97 -14.91
N ARG A 211 4.20 2.64 -14.00
CA ARG A 211 3.71 3.02 -12.67
C ARG A 211 2.46 3.89 -12.78
N TRP A 212 2.47 4.89 -13.65
CA TRP A 212 1.30 5.75 -13.89
C TRP A 212 0.08 4.95 -14.35
N HIS A 213 0.24 4.05 -15.31
CA HIS A 213 -0.86 3.19 -15.78
C HIS A 213 -1.39 2.26 -14.69
N MET A 214 -0.50 1.70 -13.84
CA MET A 214 -0.94 0.86 -12.71
C MET A 214 -1.84 1.63 -11.75
N TYR A 215 -1.53 2.91 -11.46
CA TYR A 215 -2.43 3.74 -10.64
C TYR A 215 -3.80 3.91 -11.29
N GLN A 216 -3.85 4.21 -12.59
CA GLN A 216 -5.11 4.47 -13.30
C GLN A 216 -5.98 3.21 -13.43
N LEU A 217 -5.39 2.08 -13.74
CA LEU A 217 -6.13 0.88 -14.12
C LEU A 217 -6.36 -0.09 -12.95
N VAL A 218 -5.41 -0.18 -12.01
CA VAL A 218 -5.43 -1.17 -10.93
C VAL A 218 -5.75 -0.51 -9.59
N TYR A 219 -4.87 0.38 -9.10
CA TYR A 219 -4.99 0.86 -7.73
C TYR A 219 -6.24 1.74 -7.53
N PHE A 220 -6.63 2.53 -8.54
CA PHE A 220 -7.83 3.38 -8.53
C PHE A 220 -9.05 2.69 -9.15
N HIS A 221 -9.02 1.36 -9.28
CA HIS A 221 -10.18 0.67 -9.85
C HIS A 221 -11.41 0.81 -8.93
N LYS A 222 -12.57 1.11 -9.54
CA LYS A 222 -13.82 1.41 -8.83
C LYS A 222 -14.24 0.34 -7.82
N LEU A 223 -14.00 -0.95 -8.09
CA LEU A 223 -14.36 -2.02 -7.15
C LEU A 223 -13.42 -2.03 -5.94
N ASN A 224 -12.13 -1.72 -6.11
CA ASN A 224 -11.21 -1.59 -4.97
C ASN A 224 -11.69 -0.48 -4.04
N MET A 225 -12.05 0.67 -4.60
CA MET A 225 -12.55 1.82 -3.84
C MET A 225 -13.83 1.47 -3.06
N LEU A 226 -14.77 0.80 -3.74
CA LEU A 226 -16.05 0.42 -3.16
C LEU A 226 -15.88 -0.63 -2.04
N THR A 227 -15.12 -1.68 -2.29
CA THR A 227 -14.92 -2.76 -1.29
C THR A 227 -14.11 -2.28 -0.09
N GLN A 228 -13.11 -1.41 -0.29
CA GLN A 228 -12.42 -0.73 0.81
C GLN A 228 -13.40 0.06 1.68
N ALA A 229 -14.28 0.86 1.06
CA ALA A 229 -15.28 1.63 1.79
C ALA A 229 -16.23 0.71 2.59
N TYR A 230 -16.63 -0.44 2.03
CA TYR A 230 -17.46 -1.40 2.76
C TYR A 230 -16.75 -1.97 3.99
N TYR A 231 -15.48 -2.40 3.86
CA TYR A 231 -14.72 -2.90 5.01
C TYR A 231 -14.57 -1.83 6.09
N VAL A 232 -14.09 -0.63 5.74
CA VAL A 232 -13.87 0.47 6.71
C VAL A 232 -15.17 0.84 7.42
N ARG A 233 -16.28 0.98 6.68
CA ARG A 233 -17.60 1.31 7.25
C ARG A 233 -18.16 0.18 8.12
N SER A 234 -17.96 -1.09 7.71
CA SER A 234 -18.33 -2.24 8.55
C SER A 234 -17.60 -2.21 9.89
N LEU A 235 -16.28 -1.95 9.86
CA LEU A 235 -15.48 -1.88 11.08
C LEU A 235 -15.88 -0.70 11.97
N ALA A 236 -16.14 0.47 11.39
CA ALA A 236 -16.62 1.64 12.12
C ALA A 236 -18.00 1.38 12.77
N ARG A 237 -18.93 0.72 12.03
CA ARG A 237 -20.23 0.34 12.58
C ARG A 237 -20.11 -0.71 13.68
N ALA A 238 -19.26 -1.71 13.49
CA ALA A 238 -19.01 -2.73 14.51
C ALA A 238 -18.41 -2.14 15.79
N ARG A 239 -17.48 -1.18 15.69
CA ARG A 239 -16.96 -0.43 16.84
C ARG A 239 -18.08 0.31 17.55
N HIS A 240 -18.91 1.06 16.82
CA HIS A 240 -20.04 1.80 17.42
C HIS A 240 -21.00 0.88 18.17
N LEU A 241 -21.38 -0.26 17.57
CA LEU A 241 -22.26 -1.24 18.22
C LEU A 241 -21.60 -1.89 19.45
N HIS A 242 -20.29 -2.12 19.40
CA HIS A 242 -19.55 -2.66 20.53
C HIS A 242 -19.47 -1.68 21.72
N GLU A 243 -19.31 -0.39 21.44
CA GLU A 243 -19.17 0.65 22.46
C GLU A 243 -20.50 1.10 23.08
N HIS A 244 -21.61 1.02 22.32
CA HIS A 244 -22.90 1.59 22.72
C HIS A 244 -24.04 0.57 22.80
N GLU A 245 -23.84 -0.61 22.23
CA GLU A 245 -24.81 -1.71 22.20
C GLU A 245 -24.11 -3.02 22.61
N ASP A 246 -24.76 -4.16 22.52
CA ASP A 246 -24.22 -5.45 23.01
C ASP A 246 -23.57 -6.29 21.91
N LEU A 247 -22.84 -5.67 20.96
CA LEU A 247 -22.08 -6.43 19.96
C LEU A 247 -20.81 -6.99 20.59
N ARG A 248 -20.69 -8.32 20.59
CA ARG A 248 -19.46 -9.00 21.03
C ARG A 248 -18.50 -9.16 19.87
N LEU A 249 -17.33 -8.52 19.98
CA LEU A 249 -16.22 -8.68 19.05
C LEU A 249 -15.35 -9.88 19.43
N SER A 250 -14.77 -10.54 18.41
CA SER A 250 -13.68 -11.49 18.63
C SER A 250 -12.48 -10.81 19.32
N LEU A 251 -11.60 -11.59 19.94
CA LEU A 251 -10.44 -11.04 20.64
C LEU A 251 -9.58 -10.16 19.69
N ARG A 252 -9.34 -10.62 18.48
CA ARG A 252 -8.51 -9.89 17.49
C ARG A 252 -9.21 -8.63 16.97
N MET A 253 -10.50 -8.71 16.73
CA MET A 253 -11.29 -7.56 16.31
C MET A 253 -11.32 -6.50 17.42
N ARG A 254 -11.47 -6.90 18.67
CA ARG A 254 -11.41 -6.00 19.83
C ARG A 254 -10.02 -5.37 19.99
N ASP A 255 -8.95 -6.15 19.81
CA ASP A 255 -7.56 -5.63 19.83
C ASP A 255 -7.39 -4.52 18.79
N MET A 256 -7.95 -4.67 17.59
CA MET A 256 -7.86 -3.71 16.51
C MET A 256 -8.76 -2.48 16.73
N LEU A 257 -10.05 -2.70 17.01
CA LEU A 257 -11.06 -1.63 17.02
C LEU A 257 -11.13 -0.84 18.32
N SER A 258 -10.82 -1.45 19.48
CA SER A 258 -11.14 -0.88 20.77
C SER A 258 -9.96 -0.85 21.75
N ASN A 259 -8.89 -1.60 21.51
CA ASN A 259 -7.76 -1.66 22.42
C ASN A 259 -6.80 -0.49 22.20
N ARG A 260 -6.76 0.45 23.13
CA ARG A 260 -5.85 1.62 23.10
C ARG A 260 -4.42 1.27 23.52
N GLU A 261 -4.22 0.11 24.14
CA GLU A 261 -2.92 -0.40 24.62
C GLU A 261 -2.49 -1.63 23.80
N LEU A 262 -2.69 -1.57 22.47
CA LEU A 262 -2.30 -2.66 21.58
C LEU A 262 -0.78 -2.83 21.58
N THR A 263 -0.32 -3.98 22.09
CA THR A 263 1.12 -4.29 22.15
C THR A 263 1.63 -4.81 20.79
N PRO A 264 2.94 -4.70 20.50
CA PRO A 264 3.53 -5.25 19.28
C PRO A 264 3.25 -6.74 19.10
N LEU A 265 3.37 -7.54 20.17
CA LEU A 265 3.04 -8.97 20.14
C LEU A 265 1.59 -9.24 19.73
N ARG A 266 0.62 -8.48 20.22
CA ARG A 266 -0.79 -8.62 19.82
C ARG A 266 -1.01 -8.14 18.40
N TYR A 267 -0.38 -7.04 18.02
CA TYR A 267 -0.43 -6.53 16.65
C TYR A 267 0.12 -7.56 15.64
N SER A 268 1.21 -8.26 15.97
CA SER A 268 1.80 -9.30 15.13
C SER A 268 0.87 -10.50 14.85
N GLN A 269 -0.27 -10.57 15.51
CA GLN A 269 -1.26 -11.63 15.33
C GLN A 269 -2.44 -11.20 14.44
N LEU A 270 -2.46 -9.94 13.99
CA LEU A 270 -3.53 -9.41 13.13
C LEU A 270 -3.24 -9.74 11.66
N THR A 271 -4.22 -10.33 10.96
CA THR A 271 -4.12 -10.76 9.55
C THR A 271 -5.43 -10.51 8.83
N ASP A 272 -5.44 -10.55 7.49
CA ASP A 272 -6.67 -10.41 6.69
C ASP A 272 -7.68 -11.51 7.01
N ALA A 273 -7.20 -12.72 7.29
CA ALA A 273 -8.05 -13.89 7.48
C ALA A 273 -9.05 -13.73 8.64
N PHE A 274 -8.62 -13.17 9.78
CA PHE A 274 -9.55 -12.96 10.89
C PHE A 274 -10.57 -11.85 10.58
N VAL A 275 -10.16 -10.78 9.89
CA VAL A 275 -11.07 -9.70 9.49
C VAL A 275 -12.14 -10.22 8.54
N ILE A 276 -11.74 -11.01 7.53
CA ILE A 276 -12.68 -11.64 6.60
C ILE A 276 -13.68 -12.53 7.34
N ALA A 277 -13.19 -13.38 8.26
CA ALA A 277 -14.04 -14.29 9.01
C ALA A 277 -15.06 -13.54 9.88
N ASP A 278 -14.62 -12.52 10.63
CA ASP A 278 -15.50 -11.73 11.48
C ASP A 278 -16.51 -10.92 10.64
N VAL A 279 -16.06 -10.25 9.59
CA VAL A 279 -16.94 -9.46 8.72
C VAL A 279 -18.01 -10.36 8.06
N PHE A 280 -17.64 -11.55 7.56
CA PHE A 280 -18.61 -12.45 6.94
C PHE A 280 -19.61 -13.01 7.96
N ALA A 281 -19.18 -13.25 9.20
CA ALA A 281 -20.09 -13.66 10.26
C ALA A 281 -21.13 -12.57 10.63
N TRP A 282 -20.83 -11.30 10.38
CA TRP A 282 -21.76 -10.19 10.64
C TRP A 282 -22.94 -10.14 9.65
N ALA A 283 -22.91 -10.91 8.56
CA ALA A 283 -24.03 -10.99 7.62
C ALA A 283 -25.33 -11.50 8.28
N ASP A 284 -25.22 -12.30 9.34
CA ASP A 284 -26.36 -12.89 10.08
C ASP A 284 -26.83 -12.04 11.26
N LEU A 285 -26.24 -10.86 11.48
CA LEU A 285 -26.63 -9.97 12.59
C LEU A 285 -27.91 -9.18 12.29
N ALA A 286 -28.61 -8.79 13.35
CA ALA A 286 -29.84 -8.00 13.25
C ALA A 286 -29.64 -6.55 12.80
N ASP A 287 -28.45 -5.98 12.99
CA ASP A 287 -28.15 -4.62 12.54
C ASP A 287 -28.14 -4.54 11.01
N PRO A 288 -29.05 -3.77 10.38
CA PRO A 288 -29.21 -3.78 8.92
C PRO A 288 -28.05 -3.13 8.18
N VAL A 289 -27.30 -2.23 8.82
CA VAL A 289 -26.14 -1.56 8.24
C VAL A 289 -24.97 -2.53 8.18
N LEU A 290 -24.66 -3.15 9.33
CA LEU A 290 -23.52 -4.06 9.45
C LEU A 290 -23.74 -5.32 8.59
N SER A 291 -24.92 -5.97 8.72
CA SER A 291 -25.27 -7.15 7.92
C SER A 291 -25.39 -6.83 6.44
N GLY A 292 -25.84 -5.63 6.08
CA GLY A 292 -25.90 -5.19 4.68
C GLY A 292 -24.53 -5.09 4.01
N TYR A 293 -23.54 -4.48 4.67
CA TYR A 293 -22.16 -4.44 4.15
C TYR A 293 -21.52 -5.84 4.12
N ALA A 294 -21.69 -6.62 5.18
CA ALA A 294 -21.15 -7.97 5.30
C ALA A 294 -21.69 -8.88 4.19
N THR A 295 -22.99 -8.87 3.94
CA THR A 295 -23.63 -9.64 2.85
C THR A 295 -23.07 -9.24 1.49
N ARG A 296 -22.96 -7.93 1.22
CA ARG A 296 -22.38 -7.45 -0.04
C ARG A 296 -20.95 -7.97 -0.24
N LEU A 297 -20.11 -7.90 0.80
CA LEU A 297 -18.73 -8.39 0.73
C LEU A 297 -18.67 -9.91 0.54
N ALA A 298 -19.51 -10.68 1.25
CA ALA A 298 -19.49 -12.13 1.19
C ALA A 298 -20.05 -12.70 -0.13
N SER A 299 -21.15 -12.12 -0.66
CA SER A 299 -21.86 -12.65 -1.83
C SER A 299 -21.63 -11.84 -3.11
N ARG A 300 -21.08 -10.62 -3.00
CA ARG A 300 -21.00 -9.64 -4.08
C ARG A 300 -22.36 -9.21 -4.64
N ASP A 301 -23.43 -9.50 -3.94
CA ASP A 301 -24.79 -9.11 -4.31
C ASP A 301 -25.13 -7.72 -3.77
N GLY A 302 -25.93 -6.96 -4.50
CA GLY A 302 -26.38 -5.63 -4.11
C GLY A 302 -25.28 -4.57 -3.99
N PHE A 303 -24.17 -4.73 -4.71
CA PHE A 303 -23.12 -3.68 -4.74
C PHE A 303 -23.68 -2.37 -5.28
N HIS A 304 -23.38 -1.27 -4.57
CA HIS A 304 -23.64 0.08 -5.07
C HIS A 304 -23.00 0.30 -6.43
N LYS A 305 -23.59 1.17 -7.23
CA LYS A 305 -23.12 1.47 -8.59
C LYS A 305 -22.45 2.81 -8.63
N ARG A 306 -21.32 2.87 -9.31
CA ARG A 306 -20.61 4.12 -9.54
C ARG A 306 -21.50 5.07 -10.35
N VAL A 307 -21.66 6.30 -9.86
CA VAL A 307 -22.21 7.42 -10.60
C VAL A 307 -21.17 7.85 -11.64
N ARG A 308 -21.54 7.86 -12.92
CA ARG A 308 -20.66 8.34 -13.99
C ARG A 308 -20.70 9.85 -13.99
N LEU A 309 -19.55 10.46 -13.71
CA LEU A 309 -19.41 11.91 -13.77
C LEU A 309 -18.85 12.30 -15.14
N PRO A 310 -19.30 13.44 -15.73
CA PRO A 310 -18.57 14.07 -16.83
C PRO A 310 -17.17 14.48 -16.40
N GLU A 311 -16.35 15.04 -17.29
CA GLU A 311 -15.06 15.61 -16.90
C GLU A 311 -15.28 16.65 -15.81
N HIS A 312 -14.55 16.54 -14.72
CA HIS A 312 -14.73 17.35 -13.52
C HIS A 312 -13.41 17.58 -12.78
N THR A 313 -13.36 18.69 -12.06
CA THR A 313 -12.34 18.93 -11.03
C THR A 313 -12.78 18.32 -9.69
N LEU A 314 -11.84 18.19 -8.74
CA LEU A 314 -12.18 17.76 -7.37
C LEU A 314 -13.19 18.69 -6.72
N GLU A 315 -13.01 20.01 -6.91
CA GLU A 315 -13.90 21.01 -6.34
C GLU A 315 -15.34 20.89 -6.86
N GLN A 316 -15.50 20.62 -8.16
CA GLN A 316 -16.82 20.36 -8.74
C GLN A 316 -17.43 19.06 -8.20
N ALA A 317 -16.62 18.02 -8.05
CA ALA A 317 -17.09 16.76 -7.46
C ALA A 317 -17.52 16.94 -5.99
N ASP A 318 -16.79 17.73 -5.19
CA ASP A 318 -17.17 17.98 -3.78
C ASP A 318 -18.54 18.67 -3.67
N LYS A 319 -18.92 19.50 -4.63
CA LYS A 319 -20.27 20.13 -4.67
C LYS A 319 -21.42 19.14 -4.86
N LEU A 320 -21.12 17.91 -5.32
CA LEU A 320 -22.14 16.88 -5.54
C LEU A 320 -22.53 16.13 -4.27
N LEU A 321 -21.74 16.21 -3.19
CA LEU A 321 -21.96 15.38 -2.01
C LEU A 321 -23.31 15.64 -1.36
N GLU A 322 -23.65 16.90 -1.13
CA GLU A 322 -24.92 17.27 -0.51
C GLU A 322 -26.12 17.00 -1.43
N PRO A 323 -26.13 17.40 -2.71
CA PRO A 323 -27.23 17.07 -3.62
C PRO A 323 -27.49 15.57 -3.77
N LEU A 324 -26.42 14.75 -3.85
CA LEU A 324 -26.55 13.29 -3.93
C LEU A 324 -27.06 12.70 -2.60
N SER A 325 -26.68 13.28 -1.46
CA SER A 325 -27.20 12.87 -0.16
C SER A 325 -28.71 13.10 -0.02
N VAL A 326 -29.19 14.25 -0.52
CA VAL A 326 -30.62 14.55 -0.57
C VAL A 326 -31.35 13.56 -1.47
N LEU A 327 -30.85 13.34 -2.68
CA LEU A 327 -31.45 12.37 -3.63
C LEU A 327 -31.57 10.97 -3.03
N VAL A 328 -30.50 10.47 -2.37
CA VAL A 328 -30.48 9.15 -1.73
C VAL A 328 -31.55 9.09 -0.64
N SER A 329 -31.66 10.14 0.19
CA SER A 329 -32.64 10.20 1.27
C SER A 329 -34.08 10.28 0.77
N GLU A 330 -34.36 11.08 -0.27
CA GLU A 330 -35.68 11.20 -0.89
C GLU A 330 -36.13 9.89 -1.54
N ALA A 331 -35.20 9.07 -2.00
CA ALA A 331 -35.46 7.74 -2.53
C ALA A 331 -35.69 6.67 -1.45
N GLY A 332 -35.66 7.04 -0.16
CA GLY A 332 -35.92 6.15 0.96
C GLY A 332 -34.71 5.31 1.43
N PHE A 333 -33.51 5.68 1.03
CA PHE A 333 -32.26 5.09 1.50
C PHE A 333 -31.61 5.93 2.61
N ASP A 334 -30.67 5.33 3.35
CA ASP A 334 -29.87 6.05 4.34
C ASP A 334 -28.62 6.66 3.68
N ALA A 335 -28.64 7.98 3.48
CA ALA A 335 -27.51 8.66 2.81
C ALA A 335 -26.17 8.48 3.55
N GLN A 336 -26.16 8.29 4.86
CA GLN A 336 -24.94 8.02 5.62
C GLN A 336 -24.32 6.67 5.21
N HIS A 337 -25.16 5.70 4.88
CA HIS A 337 -24.74 4.32 4.59
C HIS A 337 -24.82 3.95 3.11
N ASP A 338 -25.76 4.51 2.37
CA ASP A 338 -26.02 4.15 0.98
C ASP A 338 -25.45 5.16 -0.05
N LEU A 339 -24.91 6.32 0.38
CA LEU A 339 -24.05 7.16 -0.44
C LEU A 339 -22.59 6.88 -0.06
N ILE A 340 -21.84 6.26 -0.95
CA ILE A 340 -20.42 6.05 -0.75
C ILE A 340 -19.64 7.06 -1.55
N HIS A 341 -18.89 7.89 -0.86
CA HIS A 341 -17.96 8.83 -1.41
C HIS A 341 -16.54 8.33 -1.19
N ALA A 342 -15.81 8.06 -2.27
CA ALA A 342 -14.44 7.62 -2.23
C ALA A 342 -13.55 8.64 -2.94
N ARG A 343 -12.56 9.16 -2.24
CA ARG A 343 -11.61 10.13 -2.74
C ARG A 343 -10.21 9.58 -2.65
N MET A 344 -9.49 9.65 -3.75
CA MET A 344 -8.08 9.30 -3.80
C MET A 344 -7.26 10.46 -4.32
N ARG A 345 -6.13 10.64 -3.66
CA ARG A 345 -5.05 11.51 -4.12
C ARG A 345 -3.77 10.70 -4.11
N LYS A 346 -3.00 10.81 -5.17
CA LYS A 346 -1.65 10.27 -5.23
C LYS A 346 -0.78 11.26 -5.96
N GLU A 347 0.31 11.57 -5.34
CA GLU A 347 1.39 12.30 -6.00
C GLU A 347 2.01 11.39 -7.05
N GLY A 348 2.10 11.88 -8.27
CA GLY A 348 2.83 11.25 -9.36
C GLY A 348 4.34 11.38 -9.14
N TYR A 349 5.09 11.53 -10.21
CA TYR A 349 6.49 11.87 -10.07
C TYR A 349 6.64 13.31 -9.54
N LEU A 350 7.35 13.46 -8.41
CA LEU A 350 7.69 14.76 -7.83
C LEU A 350 9.18 15.02 -8.02
N PRO A 351 9.56 16.07 -8.76
CA PRO A 351 10.95 16.46 -8.88
C PRO A 351 11.45 17.09 -7.57
N TYR A 352 12.74 17.03 -7.35
CA TYR A 352 13.51 17.70 -6.29
C TYR A 352 13.33 17.19 -4.85
N VAL A 353 12.18 16.71 -4.43
CA VAL A 353 12.02 16.07 -3.12
C VAL A 353 12.14 14.56 -3.29
N GLY A 354 13.37 14.05 -3.18
CA GLY A 354 13.67 12.63 -3.45
C GLY A 354 13.45 12.25 -4.92
N GLY A 355 13.64 13.17 -5.87
CA GLY A 355 13.52 12.95 -7.31
C GLY A 355 14.56 11.94 -7.83
N ILE A 356 14.36 11.45 -9.05
CA ILE A 356 15.34 10.60 -9.73
C ILE A 356 16.39 11.49 -10.37
N LEU A 357 17.59 11.52 -9.79
CA LEU A 357 18.70 12.27 -10.31
C LEU A 357 19.49 11.46 -11.33
N LEU A 358 20.04 12.15 -12.33
CA LEU A 358 20.99 11.62 -13.29
C LEU A 358 22.42 11.81 -12.77
N ASP A 359 23.36 11.08 -13.36
CA ASP A 359 24.78 11.14 -12.99
C ASP A 359 25.47 12.48 -13.30
N ASP A 360 24.79 13.41 -14.00
CA ASP A 360 25.20 14.80 -14.17
C ASP A 360 24.57 15.78 -13.16
N GLY A 361 23.85 15.25 -12.16
CA GLY A 361 23.15 16.01 -11.13
C GLY A 361 21.81 16.64 -11.55
N SER A 362 21.39 16.47 -12.80
CA SER A 362 20.08 16.94 -13.26
C SER A 362 18.96 15.99 -12.84
N ASP A 363 17.76 16.53 -12.61
CA ASP A 363 16.55 15.71 -12.42
C ASP A 363 16.10 15.13 -13.77
N ILE A 364 15.61 13.88 -13.75
CA ILE A 364 15.13 13.18 -14.95
C ILE A 364 14.05 13.95 -15.72
N LEU A 365 13.27 14.78 -15.04
CA LEU A 365 12.27 15.68 -15.64
C LEU A 365 12.89 16.63 -16.68
N ALA A 366 14.12 17.08 -16.45
CA ALA A 366 14.82 17.96 -17.40
C ALA A 366 15.16 17.25 -18.70
N SER A 367 15.30 15.93 -18.67
CA SER A 367 15.71 15.10 -19.81
C SER A 367 14.57 14.38 -20.52
N SER A 368 13.36 14.37 -19.94
CA SER A 368 12.20 13.64 -20.49
C SER A 368 10.92 14.49 -20.56
N PRO A 369 10.53 14.95 -21.77
CA PRO A 369 9.23 15.58 -21.96
C PRO A 369 8.04 14.66 -21.61
N MET A 370 8.20 13.35 -21.76
CA MET A 370 7.16 12.37 -21.45
C MET A 370 6.90 12.31 -19.95
N ILE A 371 7.94 12.22 -19.11
CA ILE A 371 7.81 12.23 -17.66
C ILE A 371 7.17 13.54 -17.20
N LYS A 372 7.54 14.66 -17.81
CA LYS A 372 6.94 15.95 -17.52
C LYS A 372 5.42 15.97 -17.75
N SER A 373 4.93 15.25 -18.75
CA SER A 373 3.48 15.18 -19.04
C SER A 373 2.69 14.31 -18.06
N ILE A 374 3.35 13.37 -17.38
CA ILE A 374 2.74 12.47 -16.38
C ILE A 374 3.13 12.81 -14.94
N SER A 375 3.88 13.92 -14.74
CA SER A 375 4.20 14.43 -13.41
C SER A 375 3.02 15.20 -12.82
N GLY A 376 3.00 15.33 -11.49
CA GLY A 376 1.98 16.06 -10.78
C GLY A 376 1.04 15.15 -9.95
N GLU A 377 0.02 15.77 -9.37
CA GLU A 377 -0.94 15.07 -8.50
C GLU A 377 -2.02 14.36 -9.35
N PHE A 378 -2.25 13.08 -9.03
CA PHE A 378 -3.41 12.35 -9.52
C PHE A 378 -4.49 12.37 -8.44
N SER A 379 -5.67 12.80 -8.82
CA SER A 379 -6.82 12.76 -7.95
C SER A 379 -8.00 12.12 -8.66
N ASN A 380 -8.75 11.31 -7.94
CA ASN A 380 -9.99 10.74 -8.45
C ASN A 380 -11.04 10.75 -7.33
N THR A 381 -12.25 11.14 -7.68
CA THR A 381 -13.40 11.14 -6.78
C THR A 381 -14.49 10.28 -7.40
N MET A 382 -15.03 9.37 -6.63
CA MET A 382 -16.09 8.47 -7.04
C MET A 382 -17.25 8.50 -6.06
N PHE A 383 -18.47 8.55 -6.58
CA PHE A 383 -19.69 8.35 -5.82
C PHE A 383 -20.32 7.03 -6.24
N PHE A 384 -20.87 6.32 -5.24
CA PHE A 384 -21.60 5.09 -5.46
C PHE A 384 -22.93 5.18 -4.73
N VAL A 385 -23.99 4.75 -5.40
CA VAL A 385 -25.38 4.80 -4.94
C VAL A 385 -26.06 3.44 -5.19
N PRO A 386 -27.21 3.16 -4.55
CA PRO A 386 -28.05 2.01 -4.94
C PRO A 386 -28.38 2.00 -6.43
N GLU A 387 -28.45 0.81 -7.03
CA GLU A 387 -28.64 0.69 -8.48
C GLU A 387 -29.94 1.34 -8.97
N SER A 388 -31.00 1.29 -8.16
CA SER A 388 -32.32 1.83 -8.49
C SER A 388 -32.33 3.35 -8.77
N ILE A 389 -31.44 4.11 -8.14
CA ILE A 389 -31.38 5.58 -8.26
C ILE A 389 -30.17 6.07 -9.05
N ARG A 390 -29.42 5.15 -9.66
CA ARG A 390 -28.18 5.50 -10.35
C ARG A 390 -28.42 6.48 -11.51
N ALA A 391 -29.48 6.26 -12.30
CA ALA A 391 -29.78 7.09 -13.46
C ALA A 391 -30.09 8.53 -13.06
N GLU A 392 -30.89 8.71 -11.99
CA GLU A 392 -31.21 10.03 -11.45
C GLU A 392 -29.96 10.72 -10.89
N ALA A 393 -29.09 9.98 -10.20
CA ALA A 393 -27.82 10.49 -9.67
C ALA A 393 -26.87 10.95 -10.79
N GLU A 394 -26.77 10.20 -11.89
CA GLU A 394 -25.97 10.58 -13.06
C GLU A 394 -26.54 11.84 -13.75
N GLN A 395 -27.86 11.96 -13.86
CA GLN A 395 -28.51 13.14 -14.41
C GLN A 395 -28.30 14.40 -13.55
N LEU A 396 -28.48 14.27 -12.23
CA LEU A 396 -28.25 15.35 -11.26
C LEU A 396 -26.80 15.82 -11.32
N ALA A 397 -25.83 14.90 -11.32
CA ALA A 397 -24.43 15.23 -11.40
C ALA A 397 -24.06 15.96 -12.71
N ALA A 398 -24.61 15.51 -13.84
CA ALA A 398 -24.38 16.17 -15.13
C ALA A 398 -24.89 17.61 -15.16
N GLN A 399 -26.05 17.87 -14.55
CA GLN A 399 -26.63 19.21 -14.46
C GLN A 399 -25.78 20.16 -13.58
N LEU A 400 -25.27 19.68 -12.46
CA LEU A 400 -24.53 20.51 -11.52
C LEU A 400 -23.07 20.78 -11.94
N ILE A 401 -22.45 19.86 -12.66
CA ILE A 401 -21.06 20.04 -13.14
C ILE A 401 -21.00 21.00 -14.34
N GLN A 402 -22.08 21.09 -15.12
CA GLN A 402 -22.16 22.02 -16.28
C GLN A 402 -22.45 23.46 -15.90
N GLN A 403 -22.85 23.73 -14.66
CA GLN A 403 -23.05 25.07 -14.09
C GLN A 403 -21.76 25.58 -13.40
#